data_8fdf111a37d183b9583f69188b5efb90
#
_entry.id   8fdf111a37d183b9583f69188b5efb90
#
_cell.length_a   1.000
_cell.length_b   1.000
_cell.length_c   1.000
_cell.angle_alpha   90.00
_cell.angle_beta   90.00
_cell.angle_gamma   90.00
#
_symmetry.space_group_name_H-M   'P 1'
#
loop_
_entity.id
_entity.type
_entity.pdbx_description
1 polymer ?
#
loop_
_entity_poly.entity_id
_entity_poly.type
_entity_poly.pdbx_seq_one_letter_code
_entity_poly.pdbx_strand_id
1 'polypeptide(L)'
;MNEKMLVLNLGGSYARTLARRIRACVVYCEIAPADSGVETVRAFSPLGLIVAGGEGEAALDPELTRLGVPVLGVGAGALSLVRALGGEVGEAAFVSDSMPLVMGDSPLVRGVADCERYFEALHLLSLPEGFEVIAGSEEYPAAFASEQARLYGMQFTVESNDLEGMDILVNFCRSICGCREEWTIPAFFEAECRRIQEKVGEGSALMAMSGGVDSSVCAALMNRAIGEKMHYLYVDTGLMRKGDTEMMKDVFGREMGLKLICVDARERFLQALRGVTDPDEKRRVAESLFSEIFHEEAEKLGTIEYLVQG
;
A
#
# COMPACT_ATOMS: atom_id res chain seq x y z
N MET A 1 0.11 4.88 -16.17
CA MET A 1 -0.13 6.16 -15.46
C MET A 1 1.21 6.81 -15.20
N ASN A 2 1.42 8.02 -15.72
CA ASN A 2 2.72 8.72 -15.60
C ASN A 2 2.81 9.62 -14.36
N GLU A 3 1.69 9.97 -13.76
CA GLU A 3 1.63 10.84 -12.59
C GLU A 3 1.37 10.00 -11.34
N LYS A 4 2.40 9.83 -10.53
CA LYS A 4 2.35 8.94 -9.39
C LYS A 4 3.17 9.46 -8.22
N MET A 5 2.62 9.28 -7.02
CA MET A 5 3.30 9.51 -5.76
C MET A 5 3.99 8.23 -5.29
N LEU A 6 5.05 8.34 -4.53
CA LEU A 6 5.66 7.21 -3.85
C LEU A 6 5.63 7.43 -2.34
N VAL A 7 5.08 6.47 -1.63
CA VAL A 7 5.09 6.42 -0.17
C VAL A 7 6.23 5.52 0.28
N LEU A 8 7.21 6.09 0.95
CA LEU A 8 8.33 5.36 1.55
C LEU A 8 7.94 4.94 2.98
N ASN A 9 7.84 3.64 3.18
CA ASN A 9 7.43 3.05 4.46
C ASN A 9 8.65 2.78 5.35
N LEU A 10 8.76 3.51 6.44
CA LEU A 10 9.77 3.32 7.48
C LEU A 10 9.46 2.12 8.43
N GLY A 11 8.34 1.42 8.19
CA GLY A 11 7.86 0.30 9.00
C GLY A 11 6.41 0.50 9.47
N GLY A 12 5.81 -0.58 10.00
CA GLY A 12 4.44 -0.55 10.50
C GLY A 12 3.36 -0.52 9.40
N SER A 13 2.12 -0.23 9.81
CA SER A 13 0.94 -0.30 8.95
C SER A 13 0.45 1.04 8.40
N TYR A 14 0.91 2.16 8.97
CA TYR A 14 0.39 3.49 8.68
C TYR A 14 0.57 3.91 7.20
N ALA A 15 1.67 3.52 6.54
CA ALA A 15 1.89 3.81 5.13
C ALA A 15 0.73 3.30 4.24
N ARG A 16 0.08 2.19 4.59
CA ARG A 16 -1.12 1.69 3.89
C ARG A 16 -2.34 2.58 4.10
N THR A 17 -2.53 3.08 5.32
CA THR A 17 -3.61 4.04 5.62
C THR A 17 -3.39 5.31 4.83
N LEU A 18 -2.18 5.86 4.86
CA LEU A 18 -1.83 7.08 4.12
C LEU A 18 -2.00 6.91 2.60
N ALA A 19 -1.58 5.78 2.04
CA ALA A 19 -1.79 5.50 0.61
C ALA A 19 -3.28 5.47 0.22
N ARG A 20 -4.16 4.96 1.09
CA ARG A 20 -5.61 5.04 0.87
C ARG A 20 -6.10 6.49 0.88
N ARG A 21 -5.54 7.36 1.74
CA ARG A 21 -5.87 8.79 1.77
C ARG A 21 -5.43 9.51 0.51
N ILE A 22 -4.21 9.25 0.04
CA ILE A 22 -3.70 9.80 -1.23
C ILE A 22 -4.59 9.38 -2.40
N ARG A 23 -5.02 8.12 -2.45
CA ARG A 23 -5.95 7.64 -3.48
C ARG A 23 -7.34 8.26 -3.37
N ALA A 24 -7.79 8.61 -2.16
CA ALA A 24 -9.02 9.38 -1.97
C ALA A 24 -8.90 10.81 -2.51
N CYS A 25 -7.69 11.36 -2.63
CA CYS A 25 -7.41 12.60 -3.36
C CYS A 25 -7.42 12.43 -4.89
N VAL A 26 -7.84 11.27 -5.41
CA VAL A 26 -7.85 10.94 -6.86
C VAL A 26 -6.43 10.92 -7.48
N VAL A 27 -5.41 10.64 -6.65
CA VAL A 27 -4.00 10.57 -7.05
C VAL A 27 -3.48 9.13 -6.90
N TYR A 28 -2.80 8.63 -7.92
CA TYR A 28 -2.16 7.31 -7.85
C TYR A 28 -0.93 7.32 -6.96
N CYS A 29 -0.78 6.31 -6.13
CA CYS A 29 0.44 6.11 -5.34
C CYS A 29 0.78 4.63 -5.20
N GLU A 30 2.08 4.37 -5.05
CA GLU A 30 2.63 3.07 -4.65
C GLU A 30 3.35 3.19 -3.31
N ILE A 31 3.56 2.06 -2.65
CA ILE A 31 4.30 1.97 -1.39
C ILE A 31 5.57 1.20 -1.66
N ALA A 32 6.70 1.73 -1.21
CA ALA A 32 7.98 1.04 -1.23
C ALA A 32 8.63 1.07 0.17
N PRO A 33 9.47 0.10 0.53
CA PRO A 33 10.30 0.20 1.72
C PRO A 33 11.20 1.44 1.68
N ALA A 34 11.48 2.04 2.83
CA ALA A 34 12.30 3.26 2.89
C ALA A 34 13.78 3.01 2.48
N ASP A 35 14.24 1.76 2.58
CA ASP A 35 15.56 1.30 2.16
C ASP A 35 15.66 0.87 0.69
N SER A 36 14.64 1.17 -0.13
CA SER A 36 14.59 0.79 -1.56
C SER A 36 15.73 1.36 -2.40
N GLY A 37 16.52 2.27 -1.85
CA GLY A 37 17.64 2.90 -2.53
C GLY A 37 17.23 3.99 -3.53
N VAL A 38 18.09 4.98 -3.68
CA VAL A 38 17.86 6.18 -4.51
C VAL A 38 17.60 5.85 -5.98
N GLU A 39 18.32 4.86 -6.52
CA GLU A 39 18.18 4.48 -7.94
C GLU A 39 16.81 3.84 -8.22
N THR A 40 16.27 3.06 -7.29
CA THR A 40 14.93 2.49 -7.41
C THR A 40 13.87 3.58 -7.42
N VAL A 41 14.00 4.56 -6.50
CA VAL A 41 13.08 5.71 -6.43
C VAL A 41 13.20 6.57 -7.70
N ARG A 42 14.42 6.80 -8.21
CA ARG A 42 14.64 7.54 -9.45
C ARG A 42 14.03 6.82 -10.66
N ALA A 43 14.19 5.51 -10.77
CA ALA A 43 13.60 4.69 -11.83
C ALA A 43 12.07 4.68 -11.77
N PHE A 44 11.50 4.75 -10.58
CA PHE A 44 10.05 4.90 -10.39
C PHE A 44 9.54 6.25 -10.91
N SER A 45 10.37 7.30 -10.89
CA SER A 45 10.06 8.65 -11.38
C SER A 45 8.78 9.24 -10.76
N PRO A 46 8.70 9.37 -9.43
CA PRO A 46 7.53 9.94 -8.76
C PRO A 46 7.46 11.46 -8.96
N LEU A 47 6.27 12.02 -8.92
CA LEU A 47 6.06 13.48 -8.85
C LEU A 47 6.33 14.05 -7.45
N GLY A 48 6.27 13.22 -6.42
CA GLY A 48 6.60 13.56 -5.05
C GLY A 48 6.76 12.32 -4.19
N LEU A 49 7.45 12.48 -3.07
CA LEU A 49 7.70 11.45 -2.07
C LEU A 49 6.93 11.77 -0.79
N ILE A 50 6.37 10.76 -0.17
CA ILE A 50 5.84 10.87 1.19
C ILE A 50 6.53 9.82 2.05
N VAL A 51 7.15 10.25 3.14
CA VAL A 51 7.85 9.38 4.09
C VAL A 51 6.96 9.18 5.30
N ALA A 52 6.61 7.94 5.61
CA ALA A 52 5.64 7.64 6.67
C ALA A 52 5.88 6.28 7.32
N GLY A 53 5.29 6.08 8.49
CA GLY A 53 5.40 4.84 9.26
C GLY A 53 6.65 4.81 10.14
N GLY A 54 6.89 3.66 10.79
CA GLY A 54 7.99 3.46 11.73
C GLY A 54 7.69 4.01 13.12
N GLU A 55 8.56 3.67 14.07
CA GLU A 55 8.51 4.13 15.47
C GLU A 55 9.49 5.30 15.73
N GLY A 56 9.86 6.04 14.69
CA GLY A 56 10.66 7.27 14.78
C GLY A 56 12.18 7.08 14.75
N GLU A 57 12.70 5.86 14.72
CA GLU A 57 14.15 5.59 14.72
C GLU A 57 14.72 5.24 13.33
N ALA A 58 13.86 4.85 12.37
CA ALA A 58 14.33 4.51 11.05
C ALA A 58 14.89 5.72 10.30
N ALA A 59 16.11 5.57 9.77
CA ALA A 59 16.79 6.64 9.06
C ALA A 59 16.32 6.71 7.62
N LEU A 60 15.98 7.91 7.17
CA LEU A 60 15.80 8.24 5.75
C LEU A 60 17.16 8.49 5.12
N ASP A 61 17.40 7.92 3.94
CA ASP A 61 18.59 8.26 3.15
C ASP A 61 18.54 9.75 2.74
N PRO A 62 19.49 10.60 3.16
CA PRO A 62 19.50 12.02 2.80
C PRO A 62 19.53 12.30 1.29
N GLU A 63 20.05 11.37 0.48
CA GLU A 63 20.08 11.52 -0.97
C GLU A 63 18.67 11.56 -1.59
N LEU A 64 17.68 10.97 -0.93
CA LEU A 64 16.28 11.01 -1.37
C LEU A 64 15.70 12.43 -1.34
N THR A 65 16.19 13.30 -0.44
CA THR A 65 15.77 14.70 -0.36
C THR A 65 16.38 15.56 -1.48
N ARG A 66 17.37 15.03 -2.20
CA ARG A 66 18.10 15.71 -3.28
C ARG A 66 17.64 15.27 -4.67
N LEU A 67 16.60 14.46 -4.79
CA LEU A 67 16.07 13.99 -6.07
C LEU A 67 15.35 15.08 -6.90
N GLY A 68 15.14 16.27 -6.32
CA GLY A 68 14.50 17.41 -7.02
C GLY A 68 12.97 17.31 -7.06
N VAL A 69 12.37 16.32 -6.40
CA VAL A 69 10.92 16.19 -6.22
C VAL A 69 10.53 16.64 -4.81
N PRO A 70 9.29 17.13 -4.59
CA PRO A 70 8.82 17.46 -3.25
C PRO A 70 8.83 16.24 -2.33
N VAL A 71 9.17 16.45 -1.06
CA VAL A 71 9.15 15.41 -0.02
C VAL A 71 8.32 15.88 1.15
N LEU A 72 7.39 15.04 1.61
CA LEU A 72 6.59 15.25 2.83
C LEU A 72 6.87 14.13 3.84
N GLY A 73 7.39 14.49 5.00
CA GLY A 73 7.44 13.59 6.15
C GLY A 73 6.13 13.65 6.95
N VAL A 74 5.57 12.50 7.32
CA VAL A 74 4.31 12.39 8.07
C VAL A 74 4.53 11.56 9.33
N GLY A 75 4.18 12.12 10.50
CA GLY A 75 4.40 11.47 11.78
C GLY A 75 5.89 11.17 12.02
N ALA A 76 6.24 9.93 12.28
CA ALA A 76 7.65 9.51 12.41
C ALA A 76 8.49 9.80 11.15
N GLY A 77 7.87 9.87 9.96
CA GLY A 77 8.53 10.29 8.73
C GLY A 77 9.04 11.74 8.78
N ALA A 78 8.33 12.63 9.45
CA ALA A 78 8.80 14.01 9.67
C ALA A 78 10.04 14.05 10.55
N LEU A 79 10.07 13.25 11.63
CA LEU A 79 11.23 13.14 12.51
C LEU A 79 12.46 12.57 11.78
N SER A 80 12.23 11.56 10.95
CA SER A 80 13.27 10.96 10.11
C SER A 80 13.82 11.96 9.09
N LEU A 81 12.97 12.80 8.52
CA LEU A 81 13.36 13.87 7.59
C LEU A 81 14.25 14.92 8.29
N VAL A 82 13.86 15.37 9.50
CA VAL A 82 14.65 16.32 10.30
C VAL A 82 16.06 15.77 10.57
N ARG A 83 16.15 14.51 11.02
CA ARG A 83 17.45 13.85 11.28
C ARG A 83 18.30 13.72 10.00
N ALA A 84 17.69 13.32 8.90
CA ALA A 84 18.39 13.15 7.62
C ALA A 84 19.01 14.46 7.08
N LEU A 85 18.45 15.59 7.49
CA LEU A 85 18.90 16.93 7.09
C LEU A 85 19.81 17.62 8.13
N GLY A 86 20.18 16.89 9.21
CA GLY A 86 21.08 17.40 10.23
C GLY A 86 20.41 18.22 11.33
N GLY A 87 19.09 18.22 11.40
CA GLY A 87 18.36 18.76 12.54
C GLY A 87 18.31 17.78 13.72
N GLU A 88 17.83 18.24 14.85
CA GLU A 88 17.74 17.44 16.07
C GLU A 88 16.29 17.17 16.45
N VAL A 89 16.02 15.96 16.90
CA VAL A 89 14.73 15.53 17.45
C VAL A 89 14.92 15.28 18.94
N GLY A 90 14.35 16.17 19.74
CA GLY A 90 14.35 16.08 21.19
C GLY A 90 13.30 15.14 21.75
N GLU A 91 13.10 15.24 23.06
CA GLU A 91 12.06 14.46 23.76
C GLU A 91 10.65 14.89 23.31
N ALA A 92 9.68 14.00 23.53
CA ALA A 92 8.29 14.33 23.31
C ALA A 92 7.81 15.31 24.38
N ALA A 93 7.35 16.48 23.95
CA ALA A 93 6.80 17.50 24.85
C ALA A 93 5.36 17.16 25.26
N PHE A 94 4.59 16.57 24.33
CA PHE A 94 3.24 16.07 24.55
C PHE A 94 3.14 14.63 24.10
N VAL A 95 2.45 13.82 24.89
CA VAL A 95 2.19 12.41 24.60
C VAL A 95 0.70 12.14 24.81
N SER A 96 0.03 11.60 23.79
CA SER A 96 -1.39 11.25 23.84
C SER A 96 -2.29 12.41 24.26
N ASP A 97 -2.09 13.60 23.69
CA ASP A 97 -2.82 14.82 24.02
C ASP A 97 -3.22 15.60 22.77
N SER A 98 -4.17 16.53 22.94
CA SER A 98 -4.65 17.42 21.88
C SER A 98 -4.20 18.86 22.14
N MET A 99 -3.85 19.56 21.08
CA MET A 99 -3.52 20.97 21.14
C MET A 99 -4.12 21.75 19.98
N PRO A 100 -4.45 23.05 20.17
CA PRO A 100 -4.85 23.91 19.08
C PRO A 100 -3.70 24.11 18.11
N LEU A 101 -3.99 23.92 16.83
CA LEU A 101 -3.07 24.06 15.73
C LEU A 101 -3.46 25.26 14.89
N VAL A 102 -2.64 26.30 14.93
CA VAL A 102 -2.80 27.49 14.12
C VAL A 102 -1.98 27.34 12.85
N MET A 103 -2.63 27.55 11.69
CA MET A 103 -1.99 27.40 10.39
C MET A 103 -1.27 28.69 9.99
N GLY A 104 -0.01 28.56 9.56
CA GLY A 104 0.81 29.64 9.05
C GLY A 104 0.62 29.86 7.53
N ASP A 105 1.55 30.59 6.93
CA ASP A 105 1.54 30.86 5.49
C ASP A 105 2.49 29.90 4.76
N SER A 106 1.90 28.85 4.16
CA SER A 106 2.61 27.89 3.31
C SER A 106 1.65 27.27 2.30
N PRO A 107 2.09 26.92 1.09
CA PRO A 107 1.32 26.14 0.14
C PRO A 107 0.75 24.85 0.73
N LEU A 108 1.46 24.20 1.66
CA LEU A 108 1.03 22.95 2.28
C LEU A 108 -0.24 23.10 3.11
N VAL A 109 -0.37 24.20 3.86
CA VAL A 109 -1.50 24.46 4.77
C VAL A 109 -2.46 25.51 4.22
N ARG A 110 -2.33 25.89 2.97
CA ARG A 110 -3.17 26.93 2.35
C ARG A 110 -4.64 26.53 2.35
N GLY A 111 -5.48 27.38 2.93
CA GLY A 111 -6.94 27.15 3.01
C GLY A 111 -7.35 26.10 4.04
N VAL A 112 -6.42 25.55 4.79
CA VAL A 112 -6.71 24.65 5.92
C VAL A 112 -7.11 25.51 7.11
N ALA A 113 -8.21 25.17 7.75
CA ALA A 113 -8.68 25.89 8.93
C ALA A 113 -7.82 25.55 10.17
N ASP A 114 -7.73 26.50 11.08
CA ASP A 114 -7.21 26.23 12.43
C ASP A 114 -8.07 25.14 13.08
N CYS A 115 -7.43 24.18 13.73
CA CYS A 115 -8.10 23.01 14.28
C CYS A 115 -7.49 22.58 15.60
N GLU A 116 -8.18 21.71 16.31
CA GLU A 116 -7.61 20.97 17.42
C GLU A 116 -7.06 19.65 16.89
N ARG A 117 -5.80 19.34 17.19
CA ARG A 117 -5.12 18.16 16.67
C ARG A 117 -4.61 17.28 17.80
N TYR A 118 -4.93 15.99 17.72
CA TYR A 118 -4.37 14.95 18.58
C TYR A 118 -2.98 14.54 18.11
N PHE A 119 -2.06 14.39 19.05
CA PHE A 119 -0.71 13.89 18.82
C PHE A 119 -0.48 12.63 19.67
N GLU A 120 -0.02 11.56 19.05
CA GLU A 120 0.53 10.43 19.80
C GLU A 120 1.78 10.86 20.56
N ALA A 121 2.66 11.60 19.88
CA ALA A 121 3.80 12.29 20.48
C ALA A 121 4.13 13.54 19.64
N LEU A 122 4.30 14.68 20.29
CA LEU A 122 4.81 15.89 19.67
C LEU A 122 6.20 16.16 20.23
N HIS A 123 7.22 16.05 19.40
CA HIS A 123 8.60 16.21 19.76
C HIS A 123 9.07 17.66 19.63
N LEU A 124 9.98 18.07 20.51
CA LEU A 124 10.76 19.27 20.31
C LEU A 124 11.71 19.06 19.13
N LEU A 125 11.74 20.03 18.22
CA LEU A 125 12.59 19.94 17.03
C LEU A 125 13.55 21.14 16.97
N SER A 126 14.80 20.85 16.66
CA SER A 126 15.73 21.84 16.12
C SER A 126 15.73 21.67 14.60
N LEU A 127 15.01 22.55 13.92
CA LEU A 127 14.84 22.47 12.46
C LEU A 127 16.17 22.81 11.76
N PRO A 128 16.46 22.15 10.62
CA PRO A 128 17.61 22.51 9.78
C PRO A 128 17.50 23.94 9.24
N GLU A 129 18.62 24.49 8.81
CA GLU A 129 18.68 25.83 8.20
C GLU A 129 17.75 25.92 6.95
N GLY A 130 17.00 27.02 6.85
CA GLY A 130 16.07 27.26 5.74
C GLY A 130 14.69 26.60 5.91
N PHE A 131 14.41 26.04 7.10
CA PHE A 131 13.07 25.58 7.45
C PHE A 131 12.34 26.61 8.32
N GLU A 132 11.04 26.73 8.11
CA GLU A 132 10.13 27.57 8.86
C GLU A 132 8.99 26.73 9.45
N VAL A 133 8.48 27.13 10.62
CA VAL A 133 7.30 26.53 11.23
C VAL A 133 6.07 27.03 10.49
N ILE A 134 5.26 26.11 9.95
CA ILE A 134 4.05 26.41 9.18
C ILE A 134 2.76 26.01 9.89
N ALA A 135 2.87 25.29 11.01
CA ALA A 135 1.75 25.08 11.93
C ALA A 135 2.29 24.74 13.32
N GLY A 136 1.58 25.21 14.35
CA GLY A 136 2.01 25.12 15.73
C GLY A 136 2.71 26.39 16.19
N SER A 137 3.78 26.25 16.98
CA SER A 137 4.63 27.35 17.46
C SER A 137 6.11 27.05 17.23
N GLU A 138 6.98 28.04 17.38
CA GLU A 138 8.44 27.83 17.29
C GLU A 138 8.94 26.85 18.36
N GLU A 139 8.32 26.84 19.53
CA GLU A 139 8.64 25.92 20.62
C GLU A 139 8.12 24.49 20.32
N TYR A 140 6.95 24.40 19.67
CA TYR A 140 6.27 23.14 19.35
C TYR A 140 5.90 23.11 17.87
N PRO A 141 6.86 22.86 16.96
CA PRO A 141 6.61 22.87 15.53
C PRO A 141 5.84 21.62 15.12
N ALA A 142 4.53 21.75 14.98
CA ALA A 142 3.66 20.65 14.57
C ALA A 142 3.79 20.34 13.07
N ALA A 143 3.99 21.37 12.23
CA ALA A 143 4.38 21.23 10.84
C ALA A 143 5.41 22.31 10.46
N PHE A 144 6.28 21.96 9.52
CA PHE A 144 7.40 22.79 9.08
C PHE A 144 7.68 22.59 7.59
N ALA A 145 8.28 23.58 6.96
CA ALA A 145 8.61 23.55 5.53
C ALA A 145 9.88 24.30 5.21
N SER A 146 10.56 23.84 4.15
CA SER A 146 11.50 24.61 3.36
C SER A 146 10.97 24.70 1.95
N GLU A 147 10.30 25.82 1.62
CA GLU A 147 9.67 26.01 0.33
C GLU A 147 10.68 26.00 -0.81
N GLN A 148 11.86 26.59 -0.60
CA GLN A 148 12.93 26.60 -1.57
C GLN A 148 13.43 25.18 -1.90
N ALA A 149 13.56 24.32 -0.89
CA ALA A 149 13.98 22.94 -1.06
C ALA A 149 12.81 22.01 -1.43
N ARG A 150 11.56 22.46 -1.34
CA ARG A 150 10.32 21.67 -1.48
C ARG A 150 10.27 20.50 -0.51
N LEU A 151 10.69 20.75 0.73
CA LEU A 151 10.72 19.76 1.80
C LEU A 151 9.74 20.18 2.90
N TYR A 152 8.90 19.25 3.31
CA TYR A 152 7.79 19.48 4.23
C TYR A 152 7.76 18.39 5.29
N GLY A 153 7.30 18.73 6.48
CA GLY A 153 7.08 17.77 7.55
C GLY A 153 5.88 18.13 8.40
N MET A 154 5.17 17.12 8.88
CA MET A 154 4.13 17.26 9.89
C MET A 154 4.24 16.12 10.89
N GLN A 155 4.21 16.42 12.19
CA GLN A 155 4.37 15.45 13.27
C GLN A 155 3.09 14.65 13.57
N PHE A 156 1.98 14.98 12.95
CA PHE A 156 0.69 14.28 13.09
C PHE A 156 0.38 13.41 11.89
N THR A 157 -0.52 12.46 12.10
CA THR A 157 -1.01 11.53 11.08
C THR A 157 -2.35 12.01 10.49
N VAL A 158 -2.70 11.49 9.31
CA VAL A 158 -3.97 11.78 8.64
C VAL A 158 -4.90 10.57 8.77
N GLU A 159 -5.92 10.72 9.60
CA GLU A 159 -6.86 9.65 9.90
C GLU A 159 -8.10 9.64 8.98
N SER A 160 -9.02 8.70 9.20
CA SER A 160 -10.15 8.43 8.28
C SER A 160 -11.12 9.60 8.12
N ASN A 161 -11.37 10.33 9.21
CA ASN A 161 -12.36 11.41 9.26
C ASN A 161 -11.69 12.78 9.46
N ASP A 162 -10.45 12.89 9.07
CA ASP A 162 -9.60 14.05 9.24
C ASP A 162 -9.70 14.95 8.01
N LEU A 163 -10.60 15.94 8.04
CA LEU A 163 -10.85 16.85 6.92
C LEU A 163 -9.63 17.74 6.65
N GLU A 164 -9.09 18.36 7.69
CA GLU A 164 -7.94 19.26 7.60
C GLU A 164 -6.69 18.52 7.12
N GLY A 165 -6.46 17.31 7.63
CA GLY A 165 -5.37 16.44 7.15
C GLY A 165 -5.56 16.02 5.69
N MET A 166 -6.79 15.81 5.24
CA MET A 166 -7.08 15.54 3.82
C MET A 166 -6.79 16.76 2.95
N ASP A 167 -7.13 17.98 3.41
CA ASP A 167 -6.82 19.22 2.68
C ASP A 167 -5.30 19.42 2.55
N ILE A 168 -4.52 19.11 3.60
CA ILE A 168 -3.05 19.12 3.54
C ILE A 168 -2.54 18.12 2.49
N LEU A 169 -3.06 16.90 2.45
CA LEU A 169 -2.67 15.92 1.43
C LEU A 169 -3.04 16.36 0.01
N VAL A 170 -4.21 16.96 -0.17
CA VAL A 170 -4.64 17.55 -1.45
C VAL A 170 -3.66 18.65 -1.87
N ASN A 171 -3.33 19.57 -0.95
CA ASN A 171 -2.36 20.63 -1.23
C ASN A 171 -0.98 20.06 -1.63
N PHE A 172 -0.49 19.06 -0.89
CA PHE A 172 0.77 18.44 -1.23
C PHE A 172 0.74 17.74 -2.60
N CYS A 173 -0.22 16.84 -2.80
CA CYS A 173 -0.28 16.03 -4.02
C CYS A 173 -0.57 16.89 -5.27
N ARG A 174 -1.51 17.84 -5.18
CA ARG A 174 -1.98 18.59 -6.35
C ARG A 174 -1.24 19.90 -6.53
N SER A 175 -1.23 20.76 -5.51
CA SER A 175 -0.68 22.10 -5.62
C SER A 175 0.85 22.10 -5.63
N ILE A 176 1.49 21.27 -4.80
CA ILE A 176 2.95 21.21 -4.67
C ILE A 176 3.56 20.22 -5.67
N CYS A 177 3.03 19.00 -5.77
CA CYS A 177 3.57 17.98 -6.66
C CYS A 177 3.00 18.06 -8.08
N GLY A 178 1.89 18.78 -8.31
CA GLY A 178 1.28 18.96 -9.62
C GLY A 178 0.55 17.72 -10.15
N CYS A 179 0.15 16.79 -9.27
CA CYS A 179 -0.64 15.62 -9.68
C CYS A 179 -2.03 16.05 -10.14
N ARG A 180 -2.48 15.50 -11.27
CA ARG A 180 -3.84 15.67 -11.77
C ARG A 180 -4.80 14.64 -11.17
N GLU A 181 -6.09 14.95 -11.19
CA GLU A 181 -7.17 14.07 -10.72
C GLU A 181 -7.50 12.99 -11.76
N GLU A 182 -6.54 12.11 -12.05
CA GLU A 182 -6.72 11.12 -13.12
C GLU A 182 -6.85 9.69 -12.60
N TRP A 183 -6.62 9.47 -11.30
CA TRP A 183 -6.71 8.14 -10.74
C TRP A 183 -8.15 7.81 -10.31
N THR A 184 -8.75 6.84 -10.96
CA THR A 184 -10.02 6.24 -10.55
C THR A 184 -9.89 4.72 -10.58
N ILE A 185 -10.70 4.00 -9.81
CA ILE A 185 -10.70 2.53 -9.82
C ILE A 185 -10.95 1.98 -11.23
N PRO A 186 -11.90 2.48 -12.03
CA PRO A 186 -12.06 2.03 -13.42
C PRO A 186 -10.82 2.27 -14.29
N ALA A 187 -10.21 3.46 -14.23
CA ALA A 187 -9.01 3.76 -15.00
C ALA A 187 -7.82 2.89 -14.60
N PHE A 188 -7.65 2.66 -13.30
CA PHE A 188 -6.65 1.73 -12.77
C PHE A 188 -6.91 0.30 -13.27
N PHE A 189 -8.14 -0.18 -13.18
CA PHE A 189 -8.53 -1.51 -13.63
C PHE A 189 -8.21 -1.73 -15.11
N GLU A 190 -8.58 -0.81 -15.99
CA GLU A 190 -8.28 -0.89 -17.42
C GLU A 190 -6.76 -0.81 -17.71
N ALA A 191 -6.00 -0.02 -16.93
CA ALA A 191 -4.55 0.04 -17.07
C ALA A 191 -3.89 -1.28 -16.65
N GLU A 192 -4.34 -1.90 -15.56
CA GLU A 192 -3.84 -3.20 -15.11
C GLU A 192 -4.21 -4.33 -16.08
N CYS A 193 -5.41 -4.31 -16.64
CA CYS A 193 -5.77 -5.26 -17.71
C CYS A 193 -4.78 -5.20 -18.88
N ARG A 194 -4.45 -4.01 -19.36
CA ARG A 194 -3.45 -3.83 -20.43
C ARG A 194 -2.08 -4.35 -20.04
N ARG A 195 -1.61 -4.02 -18.83
CA ARG A 195 -0.32 -4.48 -18.30
C ARG A 195 -0.24 -6.01 -18.21
N ILE A 196 -1.33 -6.65 -17.78
CA ILE A 196 -1.44 -8.11 -17.73
C ILE A 196 -1.40 -8.70 -19.13
N GLN A 197 -2.16 -8.13 -20.09
CA GLN A 197 -2.16 -8.57 -21.48
C GLN A 197 -0.77 -8.49 -22.11
N GLU A 198 -0.07 -7.40 -21.92
CA GLU A 198 1.31 -7.22 -22.42
C GLU A 198 2.28 -8.22 -21.79
N LYS A 199 2.16 -8.47 -20.47
CA LYS A 199 3.04 -9.38 -19.75
C LYS A 199 2.79 -10.85 -20.13
N VAL A 200 1.53 -11.26 -20.23
CA VAL A 200 1.15 -12.65 -20.54
C VAL A 200 1.30 -12.96 -22.02
N GLY A 201 1.04 -11.99 -22.89
CA GLY A 201 1.13 -12.19 -24.34
C GLY A 201 0.27 -13.36 -24.82
N GLU A 202 0.88 -14.32 -25.49
CA GLU A 202 0.21 -15.56 -25.97
C GLU A 202 0.20 -16.67 -24.91
N GLY A 203 0.87 -16.50 -23.78
CA GLY A 203 0.96 -17.50 -22.72
C GLY A 203 -0.36 -17.75 -22.00
N SER A 204 -0.37 -18.78 -21.16
CA SER A 204 -1.49 -19.15 -20.30
C SER A 204 -1.13 -19.03 -18.82
N ALA A 205 -2.15 -18.84 -18.01
CA ALA A 205 -1.99 -18.64 -16.57
C ALA A 205 -2.93 -19.55 -15.77
N LEU A 206 -2.47 -19.96 -14.59
CA LEU A 206 -3.24 -20.74 -13.62
C LEU A 206 -3.28 -20.00 -12.28
N MET A 207 -4.45 -19.93 -11.67
CA MET A 207 -4.70 -19.29 -10.39
C MET A 207 -5.34 -20.27 -9.41
N ALA A 208 -4.79 -20.30 -8.18
CA ALA A 208 -5.45 -20.95 -7.05
C ALA A 208 -6.56 -20.04 -6.49
N MET A 209 -7.78 -20.58 -6.39
CA MET A 209 -8.95 -19.87 -5.89
C MET A 209 -9.26 -20.29 -4.46
N SER A 210 -9.25 -19.34 -3.54
CA SER A 210 -9.63 -19.57 -2.12
C SER A 210 -11.09 -19.23 -1.82
N GLY A 211 -11.77 -18.49 -2.70
CA GLY A 211 -13.09 -17.91 -2.44
C GLY A 211 -13.06 -16.67 -1.52
N GLY A 212 -11.88 -16.20 -1.10
CA GLY A 212 -11.70 -14.94 -0.38
C GLY A 212 -11.83 -13.73 -1.31
N VAL A 213 -11.97 -12.54 -0.72
CA VAL A 213 -12.17 -11.28 -1.47
C VAL A 213 -11.00 -11.01 -2.43
N ASP A 214 -9.77 -11.15 -1.96
CA ASP A 214 -8.58 -10.84 -2.76
C ASP A 214 -8.45 -11.76 -3.98
N SER A 215 -8.63 -13.08 -3.78
CA SER A 215 -8.62 -14.05 -4.88
C SER A 215 -9.78 -13.81 -5.86
N SER A 216 -10.95 -13.39 -5.38
CA SER A 216 -12.11 -13.08 -6.23
C SER A 216 -11.88 -11.86 -7.11
N VAL A 217 -11.34 -10.79 -6.54
CA VAL A 217 -10.97 -9.57 -7.30
C VAL A 217 -9.88 -9.87 -8.32
N CYS A 218 -8.86 -10.62 -7.91
CA CYS A 218 -7.80 -11.05 -8.81
C CYS A 218 -8.34 -11.90 -9.97
N ALA A 219 -9.23 -12.85 -9.69
CA ALA A 219 -9.87 -13.68 -10.72
C ALA A 219 -10.70 -12.85 -11.72
N ALA A 220 -11.47 -11.88 -11.23
CA ALA A 220 -12.23 -10.98 -12.09
C ALA A 220 -11.33 -10.13 -13.00
N LEU A 221 -10.23 -9.59 -12.43
CA LEU A 221 -9.24 -8.82 -13.19
C LEU A 221 -8.55 -9.67 -14.26
N MET A 222 -8.09 -10.86 -13.90
CA MET A 222 -7.42 -11.79 -14.82
C MET A 222 -8.37 -12.26 -15.92
N ASN A 223 -9.63 -12.59 -15.59
CA ASN A 223 -10.62 -12.98 -16.59
C ASN A 223 -10.90 -11.85 -17.58
N ARG A 224 -10.99 -10.61 -17.11
CA ARG A 224 -11.16 -9.44 -17.99
C ARG A 224 -9.95 -9.20 -18.87
N ALA A 225 -8.75 -9.42 -18.34
CA ALA A 225 -7.49 -9.15 -19.04
C ALA A 225 -7.18 -10.20 -20.11
N ILE A 226 -7.20 -11.49 -19.78
CA ILE A 226 -6.72 -12.58 -20.64
C ILE A 226 -7.75 -13.68 -20.93
N GLY A 227 -8.93 -13.62 -20.32
CA GLY A 227 -10.10 -14.46 -20.65
C GLY A 227 -9.76 -15.95 -20.76
N GLU A 228 -9.90 -16.49 -21.98
CA GLU A 228 -9.72 -17.91 -22.27
C GLU A 228 -8.33 -18.48 -21.94
N LYS A 229 -7.30 -17.65 -21.82
CA LYS A 229 -5.93 -18.04 -21.45
C LYS A 229 -5.78 -18.26 -19.94
N MET A 230 -6.83 -17.96 -19.15
CA MET A 230 -6.82 -18.09 -17.70
C MET A 230 -7.54 -19.36 -17.25
N HIS A 231 -6.88 -20.13 -16.39
CA HIS A 231 -7.44 -21.30 -15.71
C HIS A 231 -7.53 -21.02 -14.19
N TYR A 232 -8.60 -21.52 -13.59
CA TYR A 232 -8.84 -21.32 -12.16
C TYR A 232 -8.97 -22.68 -11.49
N LEU A 233 -8.22 -22.90 -10.39
CA LEU A 233 -8.21 -24.13 -9.63
C LEU A 233 -8.74 -23.91 -8.23
N TYR A 234 -9.81 -24.59 -7.91
CA TYR A 234 -10.34 -24.69 -6.54
C TYR A 234 -10.15 -26.11 -6.03
N VAL A 235 -9.51 -26.24 -4.87
CA VAL A 235 -9.27 -27.53 -4.21
C VAL A 235 -10.19 -27.65 -2.98
N ASP A 236 -11.12 -28.57 -3.03
CA ASP A 236 -11.91 -28.94 -1.85
C ASP A 236 -11.08 -29.88 -0.96
N THR A 237 -10.59 -29.33 0.13
CA THR A 237 -9.76 -30.03 1.10
C THR A 237 -10.56 -30.82 2.14
N GLY A 238 -11.88 -30.66 2.16
CA GLY A 238 -12.74 -31.21 3.23
C GLY A 238 -12.71 -30.37 4.53
N LEU A 239 -11.92 -29.30 4.56
CA LEU A 239 -11.80 -28.36 5.68
C LEU A 239 -12.49 -27.01 5.37
N MET A 240 -13.18 -26.93 4.25
CA MET A 240 -13.92 -25.75 3.81
C MET A 240 -15.20 -25.57 4.64
N ARG A 241 -15.74 -24.36 4.63
CA ARG A 241 -17.05 -24.10 5.26
C ARG A 241 -18.15 -24.82 4.48
N LYS A 242 -19.22 -25.14 5.19
CA LYS A 242 -20.41 -25.74 4.56
C LYS A 242 -20.95 -24.85 3.45
N GLY A 243 -21.02 -25.37 2.24
CA GLY A 243 -21.55 -24.68 1.07
C GLY A 243 -20.50 -23.89 0.25
N ASP A 244 -19.23 -23.78 0.70
CA ASP A 244 -18.21 -23.05 -0.04
C ASP A 244 -17.96 -23.65 -1.44
N THR A 245 -17.88 -24.97 -1.55
CA THR A 245 -17.65 -25.65 -2.82
C THR A 245 -18.80 -25.42 -3.82
N GLU A 246 -20.04 -25.48 -3.37
CA GLU A 246 -21.21 -25.15 -4.21
C GLU A 246 -21.18 -23.68 -4.62
N MET A 247 -20.93 -22.77 -3.69
CA MET A 247 -20.82 -21.35 -3.98
C MET A 247 -19.74 -21.06 -5.01
N MET A 248 -18.56 -21.70 -4.89
CA MET A 248 -17.48 -21.56 -5.89
C MET A 248 -17.94 -21.99 -7.31
N LYS A 249 -18.62 -23.12 -7.41
CA LYS A 249 -19.13 -23.60 -8.70
C LYS A 249 -20.22 -22.70 -9.27
N ASP A 250 -21.12 -22.20 -8.45
CA ASP A 250 -22.23 -21.37 -8.88
C ASP A 250 -21.78 -19.97 -9.25
N VAL A 251 -21.11 -19.25 -8.35
CA VAL A 251 -20.71 -17.87 -8.57
C VAL A 251 -19.60 -17.79 -9.63
N PHE A 252 -18.48 -18.49 -9.41
CA PHE A 252 -17.33 -18.35 -10.31
C PHE A 252 -17.46 -19.17 -11.58
N GLY A 253 -17.98 -20.40 -11.48
CA GLY A 253 -18.14 -21.26 -12.65
C GLY A 253 -19.31 -20.84 -13.53
N ARG A 254 -20.54 -20.72 -12.97
CA ARG A 254 -21.75 -20.48 -13.74
C ARG A 254 -22.04 -19.00 -14.01
N GLU A 255 -22.05 -18.17 -12.97
CA GLU A 255 -22.43 -16.76 -13.12
C GLU A 255 -21.33 -15.94 -13.79
N MET A 256 -20.07 -16.09 -13.34
CA MET A 256 -18.92 -15.40 -13.91
C MET A 256 -18.33 -16.08 -15.15
N GLY A 257 -18.71 -17.32 -15.45
CA GLY A 257 -18.24 -18.07 -16.61
C GLY A 257 -16.73 -18.38 -16.59
N LEU A 258 -16.12 -18.49 -15.41
CA LEU A 258 -14.70 -18.81 -15.29
C LEU A 258 -14.46 -20.29 -15.64
N LYS A 259 -13.33 -20.59 -16.27
CA LYS A 259 -12.86 -21.99 -16.46
C LYS A 259 -12.39 -22.58 -15.12
N LEU A 260 -13.34 -22.80 -14.21
CA LEU A 260 -13.09 -23.28 -12.87
C LEU A 260 -12.94 -24.79 -12.82
N ILE A 261 -11.76 -25.26 -12.44
CA ILE A 261 -11.43 -26.66 -12.17
C ILE A 261 -11.65 -26.88 -10.68
N CYS A 262 -12.57 -27.77 -10.30
CA CYS A 262 -12.83 -28.14 -8.93
C CYS A 262 -12.28 -29.53 -8.64
N VAL A 263 -11.30 -29.64 -7.79
CA VAL A 263 -10.69 -30.91 -7.36
C VAL A 263 -11.24 -31.30 -6.01
N ASP A 264 -11.82 -32.49 -5.93
CA ASP A 264 -12.18 -33.11 -4.65
C ASP A 264 -10.95 -33.82 -4.08
N ALA A 265 -10.30 -33.18 -3.11
CA ALA A 265 -9.13 -33.69 -2.43
C ALA A 265 -9.41 -34.04 -0.94
N ARG A 266 -10.68 -34.07 -0.55
CA ARG A 266 -11.09 -34.26 0.85
C ARG A 266 -10.45 -35.47 1.49
N GLU A 267 -10.48 -36.60 0.83
CA GLU A 267 -9.90 -37.84 1.37
C GLU A 267 -8.38 -37.77 1.50
N ARG A 268 -7.69 -37.19 0.53
CA ARG A 268 -6.22 -36.99 0.58
C ARG A 268 -5.82 -36.13 1.77
N PHE A 269 -6.49 -35.00 2.01
CA PHE A 269 -6.21 -34.11 3.13
C PHE A 269 -6.53 -34.76 4.48
N LEU A 270 -7.70 -35.39 4.61
CA LEU A 270 -8.08 -36.05 5.87
C LEU A 270 -7.15 -37.22 6.24
N GLN A 271 -6.68 -37.97 5.26
CA GLN A 271 -5.70 -39.04 5.49
C GLN A 271 -4.33 -38.49 5.89
N ALA A 272 -3.82 -37.48 5.17
CA ALA A 272 -2.53 -36.87 5.45
C ALA A 272 -2.46 -36.17 6.81
N LEU A 273 -3.57 -35.57 7.26
CA LEU A 273 -3.66 -34.87 8.54
C LEU A 273 -4.01 -35.80 9.71
N ARG A 274 -4.25 -37.08 9.46
CA ARG A 274 -4.64 -38.03 10.50
C ARG A 274 -3.53 -38.22 11.51
N GLY A 275 -3.83 -37.88 12.79
CA GLY A 275 -2.88 -38.00 13.91
C GLY A 275 -1.89 -36.83 14.01
N VAL A 276 -1.88 -35.90 13.09
CA VAL A 276 -1.09 -34.66 13.20
C VAL A 276 -1.79 -33.72 14.16
N THR A 277 -1.16 -33.38 15.28
CA THR A 277 -1.72 -32.52 16.32
C THR A 277 -1.06 -31.13 16.37
N ASP A 278 0.21 -31.06 16.02
CA ASP A 278 0.98 -29.80 16.00
C ASP A 278 0.47 -28.85 14.90
N PRO A 279 0.17 -27.57 15.22
CA PRO A 279 -0.38 -26.62 14.25
C PRO A 279 0.57 -26.31 13.07
N ASP A 280 1.88 -26.23 13.33
CA ASP A 280 2.85 -25.90 12.30
C ASP A 280 3.10 -27.09 11.36
N GLU A 281 3.05 -28.30 11.91
CA GLU A 281 3.09 -29.53 11.13
C GLU A 281 1.85 -29.67 10.26
N LYS A 282 0.64 -29.39 10.80
CA LYS A 282 -0.60 -29.36 10.00
C LYS A 282 -0.50 -28.42 8.81
N ARG A 283 0.04 -27.22 9.03
CA ARG A 283 0.22 -26.25 7.97
C ARG A 283 1.14 -26.77 6.88
N ARG A 284 2.31 -27.27 7.26
CA ARG A 284 3.30 -27.83 6.30
C ARG A 284 2.73 -28.99 5.49
N VAL A 285 2.01 -29.92 6.13
CA VAL A 285 1.36 -31.04 5.44
C VAL A 285 0.32 -30.54 4.44
N ALA A 286 -0.51 -29.59 4.85
CA ALA A 286 -1.56 -29.03 3.99
C ALA A 286 -0.96 -28.26 2.79
N GLU A 287 0.08 -27.44 3.02
CA GLU A 287 0.78 -26.68 1.97
C GLU A 287 1.46 -27.61 0.95
N SER A 288 2.14 -28.67 1.42
CA SER A 288 2.78 -29.66 0.55
C SER A 288 1.76 -30.35 -0.34
N LEU A 289 0.66 -30.82 0.25
CA LEU A 289 -0.36 -31.55 -0.48
C LEU A 289 -1.12 -30.63 -1.47
N PHE A 290 -1.33 -29.37 -1.10
CA PHE A 290 -1.91 -28.38 -2.01
C PHE A 290 -0.99 -28.15 -3.22
N SER A 291 0.32 -28.01 -2.99
CA SER A 291 1.31 -27.85 -4.04
C SER A 291 1.38 -29.05 -4.98
N GLU A 292 1.28 -30.28 -4.47
CA GLU A 292 1.22 -31.50 -5.27
C GLU A 292 -0.01 -31.49 -6.18
N ILE A 293 -1.21 -31.24 -5.63
CA ILE A 293 -2.45 -31.18 -6.40
C ILE A 293 -2.39 -30.08 -7.46
N PHE A 294 -1.83 -28.92 -7.09
CA PHE A 294 -1.69 -27.80 -8.03
C PHE A 294 -0.79 -28.18 -9.22
N HIS A 295 0.31 -28.91 -8.98
CA HIS A 295 1.20 -29.42 -10.01
C HIS A 295 0.50 -30.46 -10.91
N GLU A 296 -0.18 -31.44 -10.29
CA GLU A 296 -0.92 -32.47 -11.00
C GLU A 296 -1.97 -31.88 -11.98
N GLU A 297 -2.68 -30.83 -11.54
CA GLU A 297 -3.69 -30.17 -12.38
C GLU A 297 -3.03 -29.26 -13.45
N ALA A 298 -1.91 -28.59 -13.11
CA ALA A 298 -1.17 -27.81 -14.09
C ALA A 298 -0.65 -28.67 -15.25
N GLU A 299 -0.10 -29.85 -14.95
CA GLU A 299 0.36 -30.80 -15.98
C GLU A 299 -0.75 -31.23 -16.95
N LYS A 300 -1.99 -31.40 -16.46
CA LYS A 300 -3.15 -31.77 -17.31
C LYS A 300 -3.55 -30.67 -18.27
N LEU A 301 -3.26 -29.41 -17.94
CA LEU A 301 -3.59 -28.23 -18.75
C LEU A 301 -2.57 -27.97 -19.86
N GLY A 302 -1.40 -28.63 -19.81
CA GLY A 302 -0.31 -28.41 -20.74
C GLY A 302 0.64 -27.31 -20.25
N THR A 303 1.14 -26.48 -21.17
CA THR A 303 2.11 -25.45 -20.81
C THR A 303 1.40 -24.29 -20.09
N ILE A 304 1.72 -24.11 -18.81
CA ILE A 304 1.31 -22.95 -18.00
C ILE A 304 2.56 -22.11 -17.72
N GLU A 305 2.62 -20.90 -18.26
CA GLU A 305 3.77 -20.01 -18.14
C GLU A 305 3.70 -19.12 -16.90
N TYR A 306 2.49 -18.86 -16.39
CA TYR A 306 2.28 -17.91 -15.30
C TYR A 306 1.43 -18.52 -14.19
N LEU A 307 1.89 -18.31 -12.94
CA LEU A 307 1.10 -18.58 -11.76
C LEU A 307 0.57 -17.26 -11.18
N VAL A 308 -0.69 -17.26 -10.80
CA VAL A 308 -1.38 -16.10 -10.25
C VAL A 308 -1.81 -16.40 -8.83
N GLN A 309 -1.52 -15.48 -7.92
CA GLN A 309 -1.92 -15.55 -6.52
C GLN A 309 -2.54 -14.21 -6.10
N GLY A 310 -3.67 -14.26 -5.41
CA GLY A 310 -4.41 -13.14 -4.84
C GLY A 310 -4.39 -13.16 -3.33
#